data_b759bbb49860548b69061e2e1e207431
#
_entry.id   b759bbb49860548b69061e2e1e207431
#
_cell.length_a   1.000
_cell.length_b   1.000
_cell.length_c   1.000
_cell.angle_alpha   90.00
_cell.angle_beta   90.00
_cell.angle_gamma   90.00
#
_symmetry.space_group_name_H-M   'P 1'
#
loop_
_entity.id
_entity.type
_entity.pdbx_description
1 polymer ?
#
loop_
_entity_poly.entity_id
_entity_poly.type
_entity_poly.pdbx_seq_one_letter_code
_entity_poly.pdbx_strand_id
1 'polypeptide(L)'
;MELKDIKSVYFVGAGGIGMSAIARYFLHKGLVVAGYDKTPSELTHQLEKEGMMIHYEENVNLIPEACRQPLTTLVVYTPAIPSTHAELKYFHDNNFVIEKRAQVLGTLTRTHKGLCFAGTHGKTTTSTMCAHIMHQSHLDCNAFLGGISKNYGTNYILSTHSDYVVIEADEFDRSFHWLRPWMSVITSTDPDHLDIYGTKEAYLESFRHYTELIQPGGALIIHKDLEMKQHVQEGVKVYNYSREEGDFHAENIQIKNGTITFDFISPVEIVKNVELGQPIPINIENGVAAMAMAQLNGCTAEELREGMKTYGGVDRRFDFKIKNDRHVFLSDYGHHPKEILQSAKSLKELYSDRKITAIFQPHLYTRTRDFYKDFADALSHFDEVILTEIYPAREQPIEGITSKLIYDNLRPNIEKKMIQKDDVLNFVKAHDFDVLVVLGAGNLDNYVPEIAEIIKAKEQN
;
A
#
# COMPACT_ATOMS: atom_id res chain seq x y z
N MET A 1 26.89 -1.26 -12.11
CA MET A 1 26.81 0.13 -12.61
C MET A 1 26.52 1.01 -11.39
N GLU A 2 27.24 2.13 -11.22
CA GLU A 2 26.90 3.09 -10.16
C GLU A 2 25.85 4.08 -10.66
N LEU A 3 24.98 4.59 -9.76
CA LEU A 3 23.90 5.52 -10.17
C LEU A 3 24.39 6.73 -10.95
N LYS A 4 25.61 7.22 -10.68
CA LYS A 4 26.22 8.37 -11.39
C LYS A 4 26.59 8.09 -12.85
N ASP A 5 26.73 6.81 -13.23
CA ASP A 5 27.15 6.40 -14.59
C ASP A 5 25.94 6.19 -15.52
N ILE A 6 24.73 6.16 -14.95
CA ILE A 6 23.48 5.94 -15.67
C ILE A 6 23.11 7.22 -16.44
N LYS A 7 22.83 7.10 -17.74
CA LYS A 7 22.32 8.18 -18.60
C LYS A 7 20.88 7.95 -19.05
N SER A 8 20.46 6.68 -19.11
CA SER A 8 19.11 6.31 -19.47
C SER A 8 18.63 5.13 -18.65
N VAL A 9 17.31 5.03 -18.45
CA VAL A 9 16.68 3.92 -17.75
C VAL A 9 15.52 3.41 -18.60
N TYR A 10 15.47 2.09 -18.79
CA TYR A 10 14.39 1.43 -19.51
C TYR A 10 13.59 0.52 -18.60
N PHE A 11 12.26 0.71 -18.58
CA PHE A 11 11.35 -0.02 -17.73
C PHE A 11 10.58 -1.08 -18.51
N VAL A 12 10.62 -2.34 -18.06
CA VAL A 12 9.77 -3.41 -18.59
C VAL A 12 8.66 -3.66 -17.58
N GLY A 13 7.43 -3.19 -17.89
CA GLY A 13 6.30 -3.11 -16.99
C GLY A 13 6.21 -1.77 -16.26
N ALA A 14 6.16 -0.67 -17.02
CA ALA A 14 6.27 0.71 -16.50
C ALA A 14 5.07 1.17 -15.67
N GLY A 15 3.85 0.65 -15.97
CA GLY A 15 2.59 1.11 -15.39
C GLY A 15 2.27 0.59 -13.99
N GLY A 16 3.14 -0.25 -13.41
CA GLY A 16 2.98 -0.67 -12.02
C GLY A 16 3.21 0.50 -11.04
N ILE A 17 2.41 0.57 -9.95
CA ILE A 17 2.51 1.67 -8.96
C ILE A 17 3.92 1.87 -8.42
N GLY A 18 4.63 0.81 -8.09
CA GLY A 18 6.01 0.90 -7.60
C GLY A 18 7.05 1.17 -8.70
N MET A 19 6.78 0.80 -9.95
CA MET A 19 7.66 1.09 -11.10
C MET A 19 7.58 2.57 -11.47
N SER A 20 6.37 3.13 -11.50
CA SER A 20 6.14 4.55 -11.83
C SER A 20 6.82 5.51 -10.85
N ALA A 21 6.87 5.16 -9.57
CA ALA A 21 7.58 5.97 -8.57
C ALA A 21 9.09 6.05 -8.88
N ILE A 22 9.72 4.91 -9.25
CA ILE A 22 11.14 4.89 -9.64
C ILE A 22 11.35 5.59 -10.98
N ALA A 23 10.45 5.44 -11.95
CA ALA A 23 10.53 6.16 -13.22
C ALA A 23 10.55 7.68 -13.00
N ARG A 24 9.67 8.19 -12.14
CA ARG A 24 9.66 9.61 -11.74
C ARG A 24 10.95 10.06 -11.08
N TYR A 25 11.53 9.22 -10.20
CA TYR A 25 12.83 9.52 -9.61
C TYR A 25 13.90 9.78 -10.68
N PHE A 26 14.01 8.91 -11.68
CA PHE A 26 14.99 9.06 -12.73
C PHE A 26 14.69 10.22 -13.70
N LEU A 27 13.39 10.48 -13.98
CA LEU A 27 12.98 11.68 -14.74
C LEU A 27 13.42 12.96 -14.03
N HIS A 28 13.19 13.07 -12.71
CA HIS A 28 13.61 14.22 -11.92
C HIS A 28 15.15 14.37 -11.81
N LYS A 29 15.88 13.27 -11.94
CA LYS A 29 17.36 13.32 -12.06
C LYS A 29 17.83 13.75 -13.46
N GLY A 30 16.91 14.03 -14.39
CA GLY A 30 17.22 14.49 -15.74
C GLY A 30 17.69 13.40 -16.70
N LEU A 31 17.46 12.12 -16.36
CA LEU A 31 17.84 11.01 -17.23
C LEU A 31 16.79 10.78 -18.34
N VAL A 32 17.21 10.16 -19.43
CA VAL A 32 16.27 9.64 -20.43
C VAL A 32 15.58 8.42 -19.87
N VAL A 33 14.24 8.46 -19.76
CA VAL A 33 13.44 7.37 -19.24
C VAL A 33 12.46 6.87 -20.30
N ALA A 34 12.49 5.58 -20.57
CA ALA A 34 11.59 4.92 -21.51
C ALA A 34 11.11 3.57 -20.96
N GLY A 35 10.14 2.96 -21.62
CA GLY A 35 9.72 1.63 -21.23
C GLY A 35 8.55 1.08 -22.01
N TYR A 36 8.21 -0.15 -21.65
CA TYR A 36 7.08 -0.90 -22.14
C TYR A 36 6.07 -1.14 -21.01
N ASP A 37 4.79 -1.07 -21.34
CA ASP A 37 3.73 -1.69 -20.56
C ASP A 37 2.72 -2.39 -21.46
N LYS A 38 2.07 -3.42 -20.96
CA LYS A 38 1.08 -4.18 -21.75
C LYS A 38 -0.20 -3.39 -21.99
N THR A 39 -0.57 -2.52 -21.05
CA THR A 39 -1.88 -1.88 -21.03
C THR A 39 -1.77 -0.39 -20.73
N PRO A 40 -2.33 0.48 -21.60
CA PRO A 40 -2.47 1.89 -21.28
C PRO A 40 -3.31 2.07 -20.00
N SER A 41 -2.88 2.97 -19.12
CA SER A 41 -3.57 3.31 -17.89
C SER A 41 -3.44 4.81 -17.63
N GLU A 42 -4.23 5.34 -16.70
CA GLU A 42 -4.09 6.73 -16.28
C GLU A 42 -2.66 7.02 -15.79
N LEU A 43 -2.07 6.08 -15.07
CA LEU A 43 -0.72 6.20 -14.53
C LEU A 43 0.35 6.24 -15.65
N THR A 44 0.25 5.40 -16.68
CA THR A 44 1.17 5.46 -17.83
C THR A 44 1.00 6.75 -18.62
N HIS A 45 -0.23 7.23 -18.82
CA HIS A 45 -0.48 8.52 -19.48
C HIS A 45 0.06 9.72 -18.68
N GLN A 46 0.04 9.63 -17.34
CA GLN A 46 0.68 10.65 -16.49
C GLN A 46 2.21 10.63 -16.68
N LEU A 47 2.84 9.45 -16.68
CA LEU A 47 4.28 9.31 -16.93
C LEU A 47 4.69 9.85 -18.31
N GLU A 48 3.87 9.61 -19.34
CA GLU A 48 4.10 10.18 -20.70
C GLU A 48 4.07 11.71 -20.68
N LYS A 49 3.10 12.31 -19.96
CA LYS A 49 3.02 13.77 -19.76
C LYS A 49 4.22 14.32 -18.98
N GLU A 50 4.77 13.53 -18.07
CA GLU A 50 5.97 13.85 -17.29
C GLU A 50 7.27 13.68 -18.08
N GLY A 51 7.21 13.14 -19.32
CA GLY A 51 8.35 13.03 -20.24
C GLY A 51 8.91 11.63 -20.43
N MET A 52 8.27 10.58 -19.90
CA MET A 52 8.65 9.21 -20.17
C MET A 52 8.17 8.76 -21.55
N MET A 53 9.02 8.06 -22.30
CA MET A 53 8.65 7.45 -23.58
C MET A 53 8.11 6.03 -23.32
N ILE A 54 6.81 5.82 -23.50
CA ILE A 54 6.16 4.51 -23.26
C ILE A 54 5.59 3.97 -24.56
N HIS A 55 5.72 2.66 -24.79
CA HIS A 55 5.00 1.95 -25.82
C HIS A 55 4.27 0.73 -25.23
N TYR A 56 3.25 0.24 -25.95
CA TYR A 56 2.33 -0.78 -25.44
C TYR A 56 2.36 -2.08 -26.28
N GLU A 57 3.28 -2.17 -27.21
CA GLU A 57 3.54 -3.35 -28.05
C GLU A 57 4.88 -3.96 -27.66
N GLU A 58 4.93 -5.27 -27.39
CA GLU A 58 6.17 -6.01 -27.16
C GLU A 58 6.98 -6.05 -28.46
N ASN A 59 7.89 -5.08 -28.65
CA ASN A 59 8.63 -4.91 -29.89
C ASN A 59 9.97 -4.23 -29.65
N VAL A 60 11.06 -4.99 -29.80
CA VAL A 60 12.43 -4.55 -29.63
C VAL A 60 12.78 -3.30 -30.48
N ASN A 61 12.14 -3.13 -31.64
CA ASN A 61 12.39 -1.99 -32.50
C ASN A 61 11.88 -0.66 -31.94
N LEU A 62 10.95 -0.71 -30.98
CA LEU A 62 10.41 0.47 -30.30
C LEU A 62 11.28 0.97 -29.14
N ILE A 63 12.32 0.22 -28.77
CA ILE A 63 13.29 0.68 -27.76
C ILE A 63 14.02 1.91 -28.32
N PRO A 64 13.97 3.08 -27.64
CA PRO A 64 14.65 4.28 -28.07
C PRO A 64 16.18 4.10 -28.20
N GLU A 65 16.79 4.76 -29.14
CA GLU A 65 18.25 4.68 -29.38
C GLU A 65 19.07 5.06 -28.13
N ALA A 66 18.61 6.05 -27.37
CA ALA A 66 19.24 6.44 -26.10
C ALA A 66 19.28 5.32 -25.06
N CYS A 67 18.36 4.32 -25.13
CA CYS A 67 18.29 3.18 -24.25
C CYS A 67 18.97 1.92 -24.80
N ARG A 68 19.71 2.02 -25.90
CA ARG A 68 20.43 0.91 -26.53
C ARG A 68 21.94 0.87 -26.21
N GLN A 69 22.36 1.57 -25.16
CA GLN A 69 23.76 1.71 -24.75
C GLN A 69 24.06 0.88 -23.50
N PRO A 70 24.62 -0.35 -23.58
CA PRO A 70 24.75 -1.26 -22.42
C PRO A 70 25.54 -0.68 -21.24
N LEU A 71 26.50 0.22 -21.50
CA LEU A 71 27.36 0.79 -20.47
C LEU A 71 26.72 1.93 -19.67
N THR A 72 25.63 2.50 -20.17
CA THR A 72 24.99 3.68 -19.54
C THR A 72 23.48 3.57 -19.41
N THR A 73 22.88 2.43 -19.82
CA THR A 73 21.46 2.14 -19.65
C THR A 73 21.24 1.13 -18.54
N LEU A 74 20.44 1.51 -17.56
CA LEU A 74 19.89 0.58 -16.57
C LEU A 74 18.55 0.06 -17.07
N VAL A 75 18.36 -1.26 -17.05
CA VAL A 75 17.04 -1.87 -17.33
C VAL A 75 16.39 -2.29 -16.01
N VAL A 76 15.16 -1.85 -15.81
CA VAL A 76 14.40 -2.15 -14.59
C VAL A 76 13.16 -2.97 -14.96
N TYR A 77 12.93 -4.08 -14.29
CA TYR A 77 11.75 -4.90 -14.55
C TYR A 77 11.02 -5.33 -13.25
N THR A 78 9.76 -5.72 -13.41
CA THR A 78 8.93 -6.27 -12.34
C THR A 78 8.82 -7.79 -12.47
N PRO A 79 8.70 -8.56 -11.35
CA PRO A 79 8.48 -10.00 -11.39
C PRO A 79 7.25 -10.46 -12.20
N ALA A 80 6.31 -9.57 -12.48
CA ALA A 80 5.14 -9.86 -13.32
C ALA A 80 5.48 -10.08 -14.81
N ILE A 81 6.68 -9.67 -15.26
CA ILE A 81 7.14 -9.84 -16.64
C ILE A 81 7.78 -11.23 -16.79
N PRO A 82 7.31 -12.06 -17.73
CA PRO A 82 7.90 -13.38 -17.96
C PRO A 82 9.31 -13.27 -18.55
N SER A 83 10.18 -14.21 -18.21
CA SER A 83 11.55 -14.29 -18.75
C SER A 83 11.62 -14.45 -20.28
N THR A 84 10.53 -14.85 -20.89
CA THR A 84 10.39 -15.00 -22.35
C THR A 84 10.08 -13.69 -23.07
N HIS A 85 9.86 -12.57 -22.34
CA HIS A 85 9.55 -11.26 -22.93
C HIS A 85 10.66 -10.80 -23.86
N ALA A 86 10.33 -10.45 -25.11
CA ALA A 86 11.29 -10.21 -26.18
C ALA A 86 12.28 -9.09 -25.86
N GLU A 87 11.81 -7.98 -25.26
CA GLU A 87 12.67 -6.85 -24.91
C GLU A 87 13.58 -7.18 -23.73
N LEU A 88 13.05 -7.89 -22.69
CA LEU A 88 13.89 -8.33 -21.57
C LEU A 88 14.98 -9.29 -22.04
N LYS A 89 14.64 -10.20 -22.96
CA LYS A 89 15.60 -11.09 -23.61
C LYS A 89 16.64 -10.32 -24.42
N TYR A 90 16.21 -9.31 -25.22
CA TYR A 90 17.13 -8.45 -25.98
C TYR A 90 18.16 -7.81 -25.05
N PHE A 91 17.75 -7.21 -23.96
CA PHE A 91 18.65 -6.58 -23.00
C PHE A 91 19.62 -7.60 -22.35
N HIS A 92 19.11 -8.79 -21.99
CA HIS A 92 19.94 -9.86 -21.47
C HIS A 92 21.01 -10.32 -22.48
N ASP A 93 20.59 -10.60 -23.71
CA ASP A 93 21.48 -11.10 -24.78
C ASP A 93 22.55 -10.07 -25.21
N ASN A 94 22.30 -8.78 -24.94
CA ASN A 94 23.24 -7.68 -25.23
C ASN A 94 24.00 -7.16 -23.99
N ASN A 95 24.03 -7.93 -22.90
CA ASN A 95 24.80 -7.64 -21.68
C ASN A 95 24.48 -6.31 -20.99
N PHE A 96 23.22 -5.89 -20.99
CA PHE A 96 22.79 -4.75 -20.19
C PHE A 96 22.76 -5.08 -18.71
N VAL A 97 22.91 -4.07 -17.86
CA VAL A 97 22.63 -4.19 -16.44
C VAL A 97 21.13 -4.23 -16.24
N ILE A 98 20.61 -5.35 -15.75
CA ILE A 98 19.19 -5.59 -15.55
C ILE A 98 18.95 -5.78 -14.06
N GLU A 99 18.09 -4.95 -13.48
CA GLU A 99 17.76 -5.01 -12.05
C GLU A 99 16.25 -5.15 -11.85
N LYS A 100 15.85 -5.93 -10.85
CA LYS A 100 14.49 -5.87 -10.34
C LYS A 100 14.24 -4.51 -9.67
N ARG A 101 13.01 -4.03 -9.69
CA ARG A 101 12.58 -2.85 -8.95
C ARG A 101 13.17 -2.78 -7.53
N ALA A 102 13.10 -3.89 -6.80
CA ALA A 102 13.59 -3.99 -5.42
C ALA A 102 15.11 -3.78 -5.30
N GLN A 103 15.90 -4.18 -6.31
CA GLN A 103 17.35 -3.98 -6.32
C GLN A 103 17.70 -2.50 -6.48
N VAL A 104 16.96 -1.78 -7.31
CA VAL A 104 17.12 -0.31 -7.46
C VAL A 104 16.81 0.39 -6.13
N LEU A 105 15.72 0.05 -5.46
CA LEU A 105 15.41 0.59 -4.12
C LEU A 105 16.49 0.21 -3.11
N GLY A 106 17.03 -1.01 -3.19
CA GLY A 106 18.16 -1.44 -2.37
C GLY A 106 19.40 -0.57 -2.55
N THR A 107 19.70 -0.16 -3.78
CA THR A 107 20.79 0.76 -4.06
C THR A 107 20.56 2.14 -3.43
N LEU A 108 19.33 2.64 -3.46
CA LEU A 108 18.96 3.90 -2.80
C LEU A 108 19.14 3.83 -1.28
N THR A 109 18.77 2.72 -0.64
CA THR A 109 18.92 2.56 0.83
C THR A 109 20.36 2.37 1.28
N ARG A 110 21.30 2.10 0.37
CA ARG A 110 22.74 2.08 0.67
C ARG A 110 23.36 3.48 0.65
N THR A 111 22.77 4.40 -0.08
CA THR A 111 23.29 5.77 -0.29
C THR A 111 22.53 6.82 0.52
N HIS A 112 21.35 6.48 1.03
CA HIS A 112 20.47 7.34 1.80
C HIS A 112 20.02 6.62 3.08
N LYS A 113 19.51 7.37 4.04
CA LYS A 113 18.88 6.81 5.25
C LYS A 113 17.49 6.25 4.92
N GLY A 114 17.41 4.95 4.62
CA GLY A 114 16.16 4.27 4.31
C GLY A 114 15.26 4.11 5.54
N LEU A 115 14.09 4.74 5.52
CA LEU A 115 13.01 4.58 6.49
C LEU A 115 12.01 3.58 5.89
N CYS A 116 12.13 2.32 6.27
CA CYS A 116 11.45 1.21 5.60
C CYS A 116 10.25 0.70 6.41
N PHE A 117 9.14 0.45 5.73
CA PHE A 117 7.89 -0.03 6.34
C PHE A 117 7.54 -1.40 5.78
N ALA A 118 7.74 -2.45 6.58
CA ALA A 118 7.44 -3.83 6.25
C ALA A 118 6.21 -4.34 7.00
N GLY A 119 5.67 -5.47 6.56
CA GLY A 119 4.55 -6.14 7.19
C GLY A 119 3.49 -6.57 6.19
N THR A 120 2.65 -7.52 6.52
CA THR A 120 1.58 -7.99 5.64
C THR A 120 0.54 -6.89 5.41
N HIS A 121 0.15 -6.15 6.47
CA HIS A 121 -0.88 -5.13 6.46
C HIS A 121 -0.34 -3.78 6.97
N GLY A 122 -0.97 -2.67 6.56
CA GLY A 122 -0.66 -1.34 7.07
C GLY A 122 0.53 -0.63 6.43
N LYS A 123 1.39 -1.30 5.68
CA LYS A 123 2.60 -0.73 5.03
C LYS A 123 2.34 0.60 4.34
N THR A 124 1.43 0.59 3.36
CA THR A 124 1.15 1.77 2.51
C THR A 124 0.66 2.95 3.32
N THR A 125 -0.29 2.73 4.24
CA THR A 125 -0.84 3.80 5.08
C THR A 125 0.22 4.38 6.00
N THR A 126 0.96 3.51 6.71
CA THR A 126 1.97 3.94 7.68
C THR A 126 3.16 4.64 7.01
N SER A 127 3.65 4.10 5.89
CA SER A 127 4.74 4.74 5.12
C SER A 127 4.32 6.09 4.55
N THR A 128 3.07 6.21 4.06
CA THR A 128 2.56 7.48 3.52
C THR A 128 2.34 8.51 4.62
N MET A 129 1.87 8.11 5.82
CA MET A 129 1.81 8.98 7.00
C MET A 129 3.21 9.50 7.37
N CYS A 130 4.17 8.61 7.50
CA CYS A 130 5.55 8.99 7.84
C CYS A 130 6.13 9.92 6.76
N ALA A 131 5.96 9.60 5.49
CA ALA A 131 6.41 10.45 4.38
C ALA A 131 5.79 11.85 4.44
N HIS A 132 4.49 11.95 4.77
CA HIS A 132 3.80 13.23 4.93
C HIS A 132 4.36 14.03 6.11
N ILE A 133 4.52 13.41 7.29
CA ILE A 133 5.11 14.05 8.47
C ILE A 133 6.53 14.55 8.14
N MET A 134 7.39 13.68 7.61
CA MET A 134 8.78 14.01 7.27
C MET A 134 8.86 15.13 6.23
N HIS A 135 8.07 15.07 5.16
CA HIS A 135 8.09 16.05 4.07
C HIS A 135 7.62 17.43 4.51
N GLN A 136 6.71 17.52 5.48
CA GLN A 136 6.27 18.79 6.06
C GLN A 136 7.18 19.29 7.18
N SER A 137 8.10 18.46 7.67
CA SER A 137 9.06 18.85 8.72
C SER A 137 10.29 19.54 8.13
N HIS A 138 11.13 20.07 9.01
CA HIS A 138 12.43 20.64 8.64
C HIS A 138 13.40 19.62 8.03
N LEU A 139 13.14 18.31 8.19
CA LEU A 139 13.99 17.21 7.68
C LEU A 139 13.75 16.92 6.22
N ASP A 140 12.50 17.07 5.75
CA ASP A 140 12.03 16.65 4.42
C ASP A 140 12.35 15.17 4.14
N CYS A 141 11.90 14.62 3.02
CA CYS A 141 12.26 13.27 2.56
C CYS A 141 11.98 13.06 1.08
N ASN A 142 12.67 12.08 0.50
CA ASN A 142 12.19 11.39 -0.69
C ASN A 142 11.25 10.26 -0.26
N ALA A 143 10.27 9.88 -1.08
CA ALA A 143 9.40 8.75 -0.77
C ALA A 143 8.99 7.95 -2.01
N PHE A 144 8.98 6.63 -1.86
CA PHE A 144 8.46 5.67 -2.84
C PHE A 144 7.30 4.92 -2.18
N LEU A 145 6.08 5.33 -2.53
CA LEU A 145 4.86 4.92 -1.86
C LEU A 145 4.15 3.80 -2.63
N GLY A 146 3.50 2.91 -1.91
CA GLY A 146 2.71 1.82 -2.47
C GLY A 146 1.31 2.22 -2.96
N GLY A 147 0.94 3.50 -2.84
CA GLY A 147 -0.33 4.07 -3.28
C GLY A 147 -0.22 5.56 -3.59
N ILE A 148 -1.25 6.11 -4.21
CA ILE A 148 -1.32 7.55 -4.50
C ILE A 148 -1.69 8.30 -3.21
N SER A 149 -0.79 9.16 -2.74
CA SER A 149 -1.08 10.05 -1.61
C SER A 149 -2.11 11.11 -2.01
N LYS A 150 -3.15 11.28 -1.22
CA LYS A 150 -4.16 12.33 -1.45
C LYS A 150 -3.62 13.73 -1.25
N ASN A 151 -2.64 13.91 -0.37
CA ASN A 151 -2.01 15.20 -0.15
C ASN A 151 -1.22 15.69 -1.37
N TYR A 152 -0.64 14.77 -2.13
CA TYR A 152 0.31 15.11 -3.20
C TYR A 152 -0.17 14.69 -4.60
N GLY A 153 -1.23 13.88 -4.72
CA GLY A 153 -1.74 13.35 -6.00
C GLY A 153 -0.76 12.42 -6.71
N THR A 154 0.22 11.85 -5.97
CA THR A 154 1.28 11.01 -6.53
C THR A 154 1.72 9.93 -5.53
N ASN A 155 2.45 8.95 -6.05
CA ASN A 155 3.11 7.89 -5.25
C ASN A 155 4.61 8.13 -5.05
N TYR A 156 5.09 9.31 -5.37
CA TYR A 156 6.49 9.70 -5.25
C TYR A 156 6.61 11.12 -4.70
N ILE A 157 7.47 11.31 -3.70
CA ILE A 157 7.84 12.61 -3.15
C ILE A 157 9.33 12.80 -3.38
N LEU A 158 9.72 13.97 -3.84
CA LEU A 158 11.11 14.35 -4.08
C LEU A 158 11.53 15.46 -3.14
N SER A 159 12.63 15.24 -2.45
CA SER A 159 13.42 16.29 -1.80
C SER A 159 14.68 16.59 -2.58
N THR A 160 15.07 17.86 -2.62
CA THR A 160 16.33 18.30 -3.27
C THR A 160 17.51 18.30 -2.29
N HIS A 161 17.28 18.12 -0.99
CA HIS A 161 18.31 18.29 0.05
C HIS A 161 18.30 17.19 1.13
N SER A 162 17.23 16.40 1.25
CA SER A 162 17.15 15.40 2.32
C SER A 162 17.84 14.10 1.97
N ASP A 163 18.56 13.55 2.94
CA ASP A 163 19.16 12.20 2.87
C ASP A 163 18.19 11.09 3.27
N TYR A 164 16.97 11.42 3.71
CA TYR A 164 15.97 10.44 4.06
C TYR A 164 15.20 9.94 2.84
N VAL A 165 14.95 8.63 2.82
CA VAL A 165 14.08 8.01 1.82
C VAL A 165 13.08 7.07 2.49
N VAL A 166 11.80 7.38 2.39
CA VAL A 166 10.70 6.55 2.89
C VAL A 166 10.33 5.51 1.84
N ILE A 167 10.34 4.25 2.23
CA ILE A 167 10.12 3.12 1.32
C ILE A 167 9.14 2.11 1.92
N GLU A 168 8.15 1.72 1.15
CA GLU A 168 7.37 0.53 1.43
C GLU A 168 8.20 -0.73 1.12
N ALA A 169 8.53 -1.50 2.17
CA ALA A 169 9.35 -2.70 2.10
C ALA A 169 8.47 -3.92 1.81
N ASP A 170 8.34 -4.26 0.54
CA ASP A 170 7.45 -5.30 0.03
C ASP A 170 8.04 -6.69 0.27
N GLU A 171 7.31 -7.54 1.00
CA GLU A 171 7.68 -8.93 1.28
C GLU A 171 7.47 -9.86 0.08
N PHE A 172 6.62 -9.47 -0.89
CA PHE A 172 6.37 -10.27 -2.10
C PHE A 172 7.69 -10.59 -2.82
N ASP A 173 7.89 -11.86 -3.21
CA ASP A 173 9.12 -12.37 -3.85
C ASP A 173 10.41 -12.04 -3.05
N ARG A 174 10.29 -11.88 -1.74
CA ARG A 174 11.39 -11.47 -0.85
C ARG A 174 12.07 -10.16 -1.28
N SER A 175 11.34 -9.28 -1.92
CA SER A 175 11.84 -8.01 -2.46
C SER A 175 12.51 -7.13 -1.40
N PHE A 176 12.01 -7.15 -0.17
CA PHE A 176 12.57 -6.38 0.95
C PHE A 176 13.99 -6.84 1.38
N HIS A 177 14.45 -8.03 0.99
CA HIS A 177 15.82 -8.48 1.29
C HIS A 177 16.92 -7.70 0.54
N TRP A 178 16.56 -6.96 -0.51
CA TRP A 178 17.50 -6.09 -1.21
C TRP A 178 17.79 -4.80 -0.46
N LEU A 179 16.88 -4.38 0.43
CA LEU A 179 16.99 -3.13 1.18
C LEU A 179 18.10 -3.20 2.24
N ARG A 180 18.59 -2.02 2.62
CA ARG A 180 19.48 -1.80 3.77
C ARG A 180 18.89 -0.66 4.60
N PRO A 181 17.87 -0.96 5.41
CA PRO A 181 17.17 0.06 6.20
C PRO A 181 18.09 0.75 7.18
N TRP A 182 18.02 2.07 7.26
CA TRP A 182 18.52 2.81 8.42
C TRP A 182 17.64 2.51 9.63
N MET A 183 16.33 2.65 9.44
CA MET A 183 15.33 2.24 10.42
C MET A 183 14.18 1.51 9.74
N SER A 184 13.52 0.61 10.45
CA SER A 184 12.37 -0.10 9.93
C SER A 184 11.23 -0.20 10.92
N VAL A 185 9.99 -0.12 10.39
CA VAL A 185 8.77 -0.55 11.08
C VAL A 185 8.37 -1.91 10.55
N ILE A 186 7.94 -2.83 11.44
CA ILE A 186 7.22 -4.05 11.05
C ILE A 186 5.83 -4.01 11.68
N THR A 187 4.80 -3.91 10.84
CA THR A 187 3.41 -3.71 11.27
C THR A 187 2.69 -5.01 11.59
N SER A 188 2.90 -6.05 10.79
CA SER A 188 2.27 -7.36 10.93
C SER A 188 3.07 -8.43 10.21
N THR A 189 2.89 -9.70 10.59
CA THR A 189 3.53 -10.87 9.95
C THR A 189 2.52 -11.99 9.72
N ASP A 190 1.28 -11.62 9.38
CA ASP A 190 0.25 -12.58 9.03
C ASP A 190 0.62 -13.32 7.74
N PRO A 191 0.47 -14.64 7.68
CA PRO A 191 0.83 -15.40 6.50
C PRO A 191 0.07 -14.92 5.25
N ASP A 192 0.80 -14.49 4.25
CA ASP A 192 0.31 -14.21 2.90
C ASP A 192 1.32 -14.76 1.88
N HIS A 193 0.98 -14.76 0.60
CA HIS A 193 1.86 -15.22 -0.49
C HIS A 193 2.41 -16.64 -0.26
N LEU A 194 1.59 -17.57 0.27
CA LEU A 194 2.00 -18.94 0.54
C LEU A 194 2.35 -19.74 -0.74
N ASP A 195 1.92 -19.27 -1.90
CA ASP A 195 2.35 -19.74 -3.22
C ASP A 195 3.86 -19.53 -3.45
N ILE A 196 4.46 -18.51 -2.81
CA ILE A 196 5.88 -18.17 -2.91
C ILE A 196 6.67 -18.72 -1.71
N TYR A 197 6.10 -18.60 -0.51
CA TYR A 197 6.78 -18.96 0.73
C TYR A 197 6.63 -20.43 1.10
N GLY A 198 5.56 -21.09 0.67
CA GLY A 198 5.24 -22.48 0.98
C GLY A 198 4.62 -22.67 2.37
N THR A 199 5.25 -22.14 3.44
CA THR A 199 4.77 -22.28 4.82
C THR A 199 4.80 -20.97 5.60
N LYS A 200 4.03 -20.92 6.71
CA LYS A 200 4.07 -19.80 7.68
C LYS A 200 5.48 -19.61 8.25
N GLU A 201 6.15 -20.69 8.57
CA GLU A 201 7.50 -20.66 9.15
C GLU A 201 8.52 -20.02 8.20
N ALA A 202 8.47 -20.38 6.91
CA ALA A 202 9.33 -19.78 5.88
C ALA A 202 9.00 -18.28 5.67
N TYR A 203 7.73 -17.90 5.80
CA TYR A 203 7.30 -16.50 5.76
C TYR A 203 7.88 -15.72 6.95
N LEU A 204 7.73 -16.20 8.17
CA LEU A 204 8.29 -15.58 9.38
C LEU A 204 9.82 -15.51 9.35
N GLU A 205 10.49 -16.57 8.85
CA GLU A 205 11.94 -16.60 8.69
C GLU A 205 12.43 -15.51 7.70
N SER A 206 11.66 -15.23 6.66
CA SER A 206 11.97 -14.16 5.73
C SER A 206 11.93 -12.76 6.39
N PHE A 207 10.95 -12.52 7.28
CA PHE A 207 10.93 -11.30 8.09
C PHE A 207 12.07 -11.25 9.10
N ARG A 208 12.40 -12.38 9.74
CA ARG A 208 13.54 -12.48 10.65
C ARG A 208 14.83 -12.09 9.94
N HIS A 209 15.08 -12.67 8.75
CA HIS A 209 16.23 -12.30 7.93
C HIS A 209 16.21 -10.81 7.53
N TYR A 210 15.04 -10.25 7.22
CA TYR A 210 14.93 -8.82 6.92
C TYR A 210 15.39 -7.94 8.10
N THR A 211 15.15 -8.35 9.36
CA THR A 211 15.63 -7.57 10.52
C THR A 211 17.14 -7.53 10.64
N GLU A 212 17.86 -8.53 10.10
CA GLU A 212 19.33 -8.57 10.05
C GLU A 212 19.92 -7.51 9.12
N LEU A 213 19.13 -6.99 8.18
CA LEU A 213 19.57 -6.03 7.16
C LEU A 213 19.53 -4.57 7.65
N ILE A 214 18.99 -4.32 8.85
CA ILE A 214 18.94 -2.98 9.46
C ILE A 214 20.36 -2.57 9.85
N GLN A 215 20.74 -1.35 9.47
CA GLN A 215 22.11 -0.86 9.66
C GLN A 215 22.40 -0.56 11.14
N PRO A 216 23.63 -0.85 11.62
CA PRO A 216 24.08 -0.46 12.97
C PRO A 216 23.90 1.04 13.21
N GLY A 217 23.46 1.40 14.41
CA GLY A 217 23.10 2.77 14.79
C GLY A 217 21.68 3.18 14.45
N GLY A 218 20.97 2.37 13.67
CA GLY A 218 19.55 2.55 13.36
C GLY A 218 18.62 1.92 14.39
N ALA A 219 17.35 1.69 14.00
CA ALA A 219 16.37 1.08 14.89
C ALA A 219 15.34 0.21 14.14
N LEU A 220 14.82 -0.78 14.87
CA LEU A 220 13.63 -1.55 14.53
C LEU A 220 12.49 -1.12 15.45
N ILE A 221 11.36 -0.76 14.87
CA ILE A 221 10.09 -0.48 15.55
C ILE A 221 9.14 -1.62 15.18
N ILE A 222 8.81 -2.48 16.14
CA ILE A 222 8.07 -3.71 15.86
C ILE A 222 6.75 -3.73 16.64
N HIS A 223 5.65 -4.15 15.97
CA HIS A 223 4.38 -4.31 16.67
C HIS A 223 4.52 -5.36 17.76
N LYS A 224 4.04 -5.06 18.98
CA LYS A 224 4.29 -5.88 20.19
C LYS A 224 3.75 -7.30 20.12
N ASP A 225 2.67 -7.51 19.35
CA ASP A 225 1.96 -8.80 19.30
C ASP A 225 2.47 -9.73 18.18
N LEU A 226 3.63 -9.41 17.56
CA LEU A 226 4.18 -10.28 16.55
C LEU A 226 4.84 -11.52 17.16
N GLU A 227 4.47 -12.69 16.65
CA GLU A 227 5.07 -13.99 17.07
C GLU A 227 6.52 -14.14 16.63
N MET A 228 6.99 -13.30 15.73
CA MET A 228 8.33 -13.37 15.16
C MET A 228 9.40 -12.88 16.16
N LYS A 229 10.47 -13.65 16.34
CA LYS A 229 11.67 -13.16 17.02
C LYS A 229 12.58 -12.45 16.02
N GLN A 230 12.80 -11.16 16.26
CA GLN A 230 13.72 -10.35 15.45
C GLN A 230 15.18 -10.78 15.68
N HIS A 231 16.01 -10.57 14.66
CA HIS A 231 17.45 -10.87 14.72
C HIS A 231 18.23 -9.67 14.18
N VAL A 232 18.37 -8.64 14.99
CA VAL A 232 19.05 -7.39 14.60
C VAL A 232 20.55 -7.46 14.85
N GLN A 233 21.31 -6.66 14.09
CA GLN A 233 22.74 -6.49 14.28
C GLN A 233 23.06 -5.75 15.58
N GLU A 234 24.28 -5.92 16.09
CA GLU A 234 24.78 -5.13 17.21
C GLU A 234 24.72 -3.63 16.91
N GLY A 235 24.25 -2.84 17.87
CA GLY A 235 24.06 -1.41 17.73
C GLY A 235 22.73 -0.98 17.12
N VAL A 236 21.87 -1.89 16.72
CA VAL A 236 20.47 -1.58 16.33
C VAL A 236 19.59 -1.58 17.56
N LYS A 237 18.86 -0.48 17.79
CA LYS A 237 17.87 -0.39 18.86
C LYS A 237 16.56 -1.06 18.46
N VAL A 238 15.90 -1.71 19.42
CA VAL A 238 14.58 -2.32 19.19
C VAL A 238 13.57 -1.65 20.10
N TYR A 239 12.45 -1.24 19.52
CA TYR A 239 11.31 -0.64 20.21
C TYR A 239 10.04 -1.39 19.85
N ASN A 240 9.14 -1.52 20.82
CA ASN A 240 7.82 -2.08 20.61
C ASN A 240 6.79 -0.95 20.47
N TYR A 241 5.78 -1.17 19.64
CA TYR A 241 4.63 -0.28 19.54
C TYR A 241 3.32 -1.05 19.43
N SER A 242 2.24 -0.41 19.80
CA SER A 242 0.87 -0.79 19.47
C SER A 242 -0.07 0.42 19.65
N ARG A 243 -1.37 0.20 19.50
CA ARG A 243 -2.35 1.27 19.72
C ARG A 243 -2.26 1.85 21.15
N GLU A 244 -2.17 1.01 22.19
CA GLU A 244 -2.34 1.41 23.60
C GLU A 244 -1.20 0.95 24.53
N GLU A 245 -0.21 0.22 24.02
CA GLU A 245 0.88 -0.34 24.81
C GLU A 245 2.20 -0.36 24.03
N GLY A 246 3.33 -0.49 24.73
CA GLY A 246 4.66 -0.54 24.16
C GLY A 246 5.47 0.72 24.45
N ASP A 247 6.67 0.79 23.88
CA ASP A 247 7.53 2.00 23.98
C ASP A 247 6.88 3.20 23.31
N PHE A 248 6.14 2.95 22.23
CA PHE A 248 5.33 3.93 21.51
C PHE A 248 3.87 3.50 21.50
N HIS A 249 2.97 4.33 21.99
CA HIS A 249 1.54 4.05 22.05
C HIS A 249 0.73 5.34 22.16
N ALA A 250 -0.60 5.19 22.10
CA ALA A 250 -1.54 6.29 22.31
C ALA A 250 -2.23 6.17 23.67
N GLU A 251 -2.39 7.30 24.34
CA GLU A 251 -3.23 7.42 25.54
C GLU A 251 -4.31 8.48 25.33
N ASN A 252 -5.27 8.56 26.24
CA ASN A 252 -6.35 9.56 26.23
C ASN A 252 -7.09 9.66 24.89
N ILE A 253 -7.29 8.50 24.22
CA ILE A 253 -7.97 8.41 22.92
C ILE A 253 -9.42 8.91 23.07
N GLN A 254 -9.79 9.87 22.22
CA GLN A 254 -11.14 10.39 22.12
C GLN A 254 -11.64 10.30 20.67
N ILE A 255 -12.81 9.68 20.52
CA ILE A 255 -13.49 9.57 19.22
C ILE A 255 -14.83 10.30 19.38
N LYS A 256 -14.94 11.49 18.78
CA LYS A 256 -16.13 12.35 18.90
C LYS A 256 -16.37 13.13 17.60
N ASN A 257 -17.62 13.18 17.15
CA ASN A 257 -18.06 14.02 16.03
C ASN A 257 -17.20 13.88 14.75
N GLY A 258 -16.77 12.64 14.45
CA GLY A 258 -15.97 12.37 13.27
C GLY A 258 -14.50 12.82 13.37
N THR A 259 -14.02 13.18 14.56
CA THR A 259 -12.63 13.45 14.88
C THR A 259 -12.07 12.39 15.81
N ILE A 260 -10.78 12.12 15.69
CA ILE A 260 -10.02 11.28 16.61
C ILE A 260 -8.84 12.08 17.12
N THR A 261 -8.71 12.15 18.45
CA THR A 261 -7.55 12.77 19.12
C THR A 261 -6.97 11.82 20.14
N PHE A 262 -5.66 11.92 20.38
CA PHE A 262 -4.96 11.12 21.38
C PHE A 262 -3.67 11.81 21.82
N ASP A 263 -3.09 11.36 22.93
CA ASP A 263 -1.74 11.69 23.34
C ASP A 263 -0.78 10.59 22.84
N PHE A 264 0.26 10.98 22.13
CA PHE A 264 1.32 10.05 21.68
C PHE A 264 2.39 9.94 22.76
N ILE A 265 2.56 8.74 23.28
CA ILE A 265 3.53 8.41 24.32
C ILE A 265 4.75 7.77 23.67
N SER A 266 5.93 8.24 24.06
CA SER A 266 7.19 7.72 23.54
C SER A 266 8.33 7.84 24.57
N PRO A 267 9.43 7.10 24.41
CA PRO A 267 10.62 7.24 25.25
C PRO A 267 11.39 8.56 25.02
N VAL A 268 11.04 9.34 24.00
CA VAL A 268 11.67 10.63 23.69
C VAL A 268 10.94 11.76 24.41
N GLU A 269 9.65 11.93 24.09
CA GLU A 269 8.77 12.93 24.73
C GLU A 269 7.30 12.58 24.47
N ILE A 270 6.40 13.08 25.30
CA ILE A 270 4.95 12.95 25.13
C ILE A 270 4.44 14.08 24.22
N VAL A 271 3.76 13.73 23.14
CA VAL A 271 3.11 14.68 22.23
C VAL A 271 1.61 14.68 22.49
N LYS A 272 1.10 15.69 23.18
CA LYS A 272 -0.31 15.79 23.56
C LYS A 272 -1.19 16.30 22.42
N ASN A 273 -2.47 15.89 22.46
CA ASN A 273 -3.52 16.39 21.58
C ASN A 273 -3.21 16.21 20.07
N VAL A 274 -2.73 15.03 19.70
CA VAL A 274 -2.55 14.67 18.29
C VAL A 274 -3.93 14.43 17.69
N GLU A 275 -4.27 15.15 16.62
CA GLU A 275 -5.49 14.98 15.83
C GLU A 275 -5.19 14.18 14.56
N LEU A 276 -6.03 13.18 14.24
CA LEU A 276 -5.94 12.45 12.98
C LEU A 276 -6.67 13.20 11.87
N GLY A 277 -5.96 13.65 10.83
CA GLY A 277 -6.54 14.25 9.64
C GLY A 277 -7.43 13.27 8.87
N GLN A 278 -7.09 11.98 8.90
CA GLN A 278 -7.96 10.90 8.46
C GLN A 278 -8.47 10.09 9.67
N PRO A 279 -9.61 10.47 10.26
CA PRO A 279 -10.08 9.95 11.54
C PRO A 279 -10.69 8.55 11.39
N ILE A 280 -9.85 7.56 11.31
CA ILE A 280 -10.19 6.14 11.24
C ILE A 280 -9.51 5.44 12.44
N PRO A 281 -10.21 4.63 13.24
CA PRO A 281 -9.65 4.02 14.45
C PRO A 281 -8.34 3.25 14.23
N ILE A 282 -8.23 2.48 13.13
CA ILE A 282 -6.99 1.76 12.81
C ILE A 282 -5.81 2.71 12.54
N ASN A 283 -6.07 3.95 12.15
CA ASN A 283 -5.04 4.94 11.88
C ASN A 283 -4.39 5.49 13.16
N ILE A 284 -4.94 5.23 14.36
CA ILE A 284 -4.25 5.52 15.62
C ILE A 284 -2.96 4.71 15.67
N GLU A 285 -3.05 3.41 15.45
CA GLU A 285 -1.89 2.50 15.48
C GLU A 285 -0.91 2.77 14.35
N ASN A 286 -1.41 2.96 13.12
CA ASN A 286 -0.58 3.35 11.98
C ASN A 286 0.13 4.68 12.24
N GLY A 287 -0.57 5.65 12.87
CA GLY A 287 -0.04 6.95 13.26
C GLY A 287 1.03 6.85 14.34
N VAL A 288 0.83 6.02 15.36
CA VAL A 288 1.84 5.73 16.39
C VAL A 288 3.14 5.25 15.75
N ALA A 289 3.08 4.30 14.83
CA ALA A 289 4.26 3.77 14.15
C ALA A 289 4.94 4.84 13.26
N ALA A 290 4.15 5.63 12.52
CA ALA A 290 4.66 6.70 11.65
C ALA A 290 5.32 7.82 12.46
N MET A 291 4.68 8.26 13.55
CA MET A 291 5.22 9.26 14.46
C MET A 291 6.49 8.77 15.18
N ALA A 292 6.52 7.50 15.60
CA ALA A 292 7.71 6.89 16.21
C ALA A 292 8.91 6.95 15.26
N MET A 293 8.72 6.58 14.00
CA MET A 293 9.75 6.67 12.96
C MET A 293 10.23 8.12 12.79
N ALA A 294 9.30 9.07 12.63
CA ALA A 294 9.62 10.48 12.41
C ALA A 294 10.32 11.11 13.63
N GLN A 295 9.84 10.84 14.84
CA GLN A 295 10.42 11.38 16.07
C GLN A 295 11.84 10.86 16.33
N LEU A 296 12.09 9.56 16.14
CA LEU A 296 13.44 8.98 16.29
C LEU A 296 14.46 9.56 15.31
N ASN A 297 13.98 10.14 14.19
CA ASN A 297 14.84 10.84 13.23
C ASN A 297 14.92 12.37 13.47
N GLY A 298 14.21 12.90 14.49
CA GLY A 298 14.36 14.27 14.93
C GLY A 298 13.21 15.23 14.62
N CYS A 299 12.07 14.74 14.11
CA CYS A 299 10.87 15.58 14.00
C CYS A 299 10.42 16.05 15.37
N THR A 300 10.08 17.32 15.47
CA THR A 300 9.60 17.96 16.72
C THR A 300 8.15 17.59 17.01
N ALA A 301 7.73 17.75 18.28
CA ALA A 301 6.34 17.51 18.69
C ALA A 301 5.32 18.32 17.86
N GLU A 302 5.65 19.54 17.46
CA GLU A 302 4.77 20.37 16.63
C GLU A 302 4.66 19.84 15.21
N GLU A 303 5.78 19.45 14.60
CA GLU A 303 5.78 18.84 13.25
C GLU A 303 5.02 17.53 13.22
N LEU A 304 5.10 16.72 14.29
CA LEU A 304 4.32 15.50 14.43
C LEU A 304 2.81 15.80 14.50
N ARG A 305 2.39 16.78 15.30
CA ARG A 305 0.98 17.19 15.41
C ARG A 305 0.44 17.69 14.08
N GLU A 306 1.15 18.62 13.45
CA GLU A 306 0.71 19.24 12.20
C GLU A 306 0.69 18.23 11.05
N GLY A 307 1.71 17.38 10.94
CA GLY A 307 1.77 16.32 9.96
C GLY A 307 0.61 15.31 10.10
N MET A 308 0.29 14.90 11.33
CA MET A 308 -0.85 14.00 11.56
C MET A 308 -2.19 14.66 11.26
N LYS A 309 -2.38 15.93 11.63
CA LYS A 309 -3.61 16.68 11.40
C LYS A 309 -3.88 16.93 9.93
N THR A 310 -2.85 17.19 9.15
CA THR A 310 -2.96 17.52 7.72
C THR A 310 -2.93 16.29 6.80
N TYR A 311 -2.72 15.10 7.33
CA TYR A 311 -2.69 13.87 6.56
C TYR A 311 -4.03 13.53 5.93
N GLY A 312 -4.09 13.49 4.60
CA GLY A 312 -5.32 13.28 3.82
C GLY A 312 -5.63 11.83 3.44
N GLY A 313 -4.68 10.90 3.68
CA GLY A 313 -4.84 9.48 3.33
C GLY A 313 -4.23 9.07 1.99
N VAL A 314 -4.57 7.85 1.60
CA VAL A 314 -4.14 7.20 0.35
C VAL A 314 -5.38 6.81 -0.45
N ASP A 315 -5.34 6.97 -1.76
CA ASP A 315 -6.42 6.49 -2.64
C ASP A 315 -6.67 5.00 -2.41
N ARG A 316 -7.95 4.62 -2.39
CA ARG A 316 -8.39 3.24 -2.19
C ARG A 316 -8.01 2.61 -0.83
N ARG A 317 -7.61 3.41 0.18
CA ARG A 317 -7.35 2.94 1.55
C ARG A 317 -8.31 3.63 2.49
N PHE A 318 -9.44 2.95 2.81
CA PHE A 318 -10.55 3.52 3.58
C PHE A 318 -10.92 4.92 3.07
N ASP A 319 -11.09 5.02 1.78
CA ASP A 319 -11.13 6.27 1.02
C ASP A 319 -12.56 6.79 0.91
N PHE A 320 -12.92 7.75 1.74
CA PHE A 320 -14.22 8.40 1.70
C PHE A 320 -14.42 9.18 0.39
N LYS A 321 -15.44 8.81 -0.36
CA LYS A 321 -15.91 9.49 -1.57
C LYS A 321 -17.10 10.41 -1.28
N ILE A 322 -17.96 10.02 -0.32
CA ILE A 322 -19.05 10.81 0.23
C ILE A 322 -19.04 10.63 1.74
N LYS A 323 -19.19 11.75 2.47
CA LYS A 323 -19.28 11.74 3.94
C LYS A 323 -20.18 12.87 4.39
N ASN A 324 -21.44 12.55 4.66
CA ASN A 324 -22.43 13.49 5.22
C ASN A 324 -23.42 12.74 6.13
N ASP A 325 -24.40 13.46 6.66
CA ASP A 325 -25.36 12.91 7.61
C ASP A 325 -26.32 11.88 6.97
N ARG A 326 -26.58 12.00 5.67
CA ARG A 326 -27.49 11.10 4.94
C ARG A 326 -26.76 9.87 4.42
N HIS A 327 -25.63 10.05 3.76
CA HIS A 327 -24.88 8.97 3.15
C HIS A 327 -23.40 9.02 3.49
N VAL A 328 -22.82 7.83 3.68
CA VAL A 328 -21.39 7.64 3.70
C VAL A 328 -21.03 6.61 2.63
N PHE A 329 -20.11 6.97 1.76
CA PHE A 329 -19.59 6.06 0.73
C PHE A 329 -18.08 6.08 0.73
N LEU A 330 -17.48 4.89 0.77
CA LEU A 330 -16.03 4.75 0.73
C LEU A 330 -15.59 3.55 -0.12
N SER A 331 -14.37 3.62 -0.63
CA SER A 331 -13.66 2.53 -1.30
C SER A 331 -12.50 2.08 -0.44
N ASP A 332 -12.30 0.76 -0.32
CA ASP A 332 -11.16 0.21 0.40
C ASP A 332 -10.54 -0.96 -0.37
N TYR A 333 -9.23 -0.96 -0.46
CA TYR A 333 -8.44 -1.97 -1.16
C TYR A 333 -8.43 -3.34 -0.45
N GLY A 334 -9.02 -3.43 0.73
CA GLY A 334 -9.08 -4.63 1.56
C GLY A 334 -9.43 -5.89 0.76
N HIS A 335 -8.49 -6.81 0.65
CA HIS A 335 -8.58 -8.05 -0.14
C HIS A 335 -8.06 -9.28 0.62
N HIS A 336 -7.67 -9.10 1.87
CA HIS A 336 -7.36 -10.15 2.83
C HIS A 336 -8.40 -10.15 3.97
N PRO A 337 -8.79 -11.31 4.57
CA PRO A 337 -9.80 -11.37 5.62
C PRO A 337 -9.56 -10.40 6.77
N LYS A 338 -8.30 -10.27 7.23
CA LYS A 338 -7.96 -9.36 8.33
C LYS A 338 -8.15 -7.89 7.97
N GLU A 339 -7.84 -7.49 6.74
CA GLU A 339 -8.08 -6.12 6.25
C GLU A 339 -9.57 -5.81 6.24
N ILE A 340 -10.39 -6.74 5.71
CA ILE A 340 -11.85 -6.60 5.67
C ILE A 340 -12.41 -6.52 7.08
N LEU A 341 -11.92 -7.34 8.01
CA LEU A 341 -12.34 -7.31 9.41
C LEU A 341 -12.01 -5.97 10.06
N GLN A 342 -10.84 -5.40 9.79
CA GLN A 342 -10.46 -4.09 10.32
C GLN A 342 -11.33 -2.98 9.74
N SER A 343 -11.64 -3.02 8.45
CA SER A 343 -12.56 -2.07 7.81
C SER A 343 -13.96 -2.16 8.43
N ALA A 344 -14.48 -3.38 8.64
CA ALA A 344 -15.77 -3.59 9.28
C ALA A 344 -15.80 -3.05 10.72
N LYS A 345 -14.78 -3.37 11.53
CA LYS A 345 -14.66 -2.87 12.92
C LYS A 345 -14.57 -1.35 12.95
N SER A 346 -13.75 -0.76 12.11
CA SER A 346 -13.58 0.71 12.02
C SER A 346 -14.89 1.40 11.64
N LEU A 347 -15.63 0.85 10.67
CA LEU A 347 -16.93 1.40 10.27
C LEU A 347 -17.98 1.27 11.38
N LYS A 348 -18.01 0.15 12.10
CA LYS A 348 -18.90 -0.05 13.24
C LYS A 348 -18.59 0.91 14.40
N GLU A 349 -17.32 1.19 14.66
CA GLU A 349 -16.89 2.15 15.69
C GLU A 349 -17.26 3.59 15.33
N LEU A 350 -17.14 3.96 14.02
CA LEU A 350 -17.46 5.29 13.52
C LEU A 350 -18.96 5.54 13.33
N TYR A 351 -19.72 4.50 12.98
CA TYR A 351 -21.12 4.58 12.55
C TYR A 351 -21.98 3.50 13.23
N SER A 352 -21.91 3.42 14.57
CA SER A 352 -22.54 2.37 15.38
C SER A 352 -24.04 2.21 15.15
N ASP A 353 -24.73 3.32 14.85
CA ASP A 353 -26.19 3.39 14.72
C ASP A 353 -26.67 3.37 13.25
N ARG A 354 -25.76 3.14 12.29
CA ARG A 354 -26.06 3.13 10.87
C ARG A 354 -25.88 1.75 10.26
N LYS A 355 -26.77 1.41 9.28
CA LYS A 355 -26.63 0.16 8.51
C LYS A 355 -25.43 0.23 7.58
N ILE A 356 -24.53 -0.74 7.66
CA ILE A 356 -23.31 -0.81 6.83
C ILE A 356 -23.47 -1.92 5.80
N THR A 357 -23.48 -1.54 4.52
CA THR A 357 -23.52 -2.45 3.37
C THR A 357 -22.14 -2.55 2.73
N ALA A 358 -21.65 -3.76 2.54
CA ALA A 358 -20.40 -4.04 1.87
C ALA A 358 -20.64 -4.67 0.48
N ILE A 359 -20.04 -4.11 -0.56
CA ILE A 359 -19.93 -4.77 -1.88
C ILE A 359 -18.49 -5.28 -1.99
N PHE A 360 -18.32 -6.60 -2.09
CA PHE A 360 -17.00 -7.22 -2.09
C PHE A 360 -16.74 -8.04 -3.37
N GLN A 361 -15.60 -7.77 -3.99
CA GLN A 361 -15.05 -8.57 -5.09
C GLN A 361 -13.87 -9.40 -4.59
N PRO A 362 -14.01 -10.73 -4.46
CA PRO A 362 -12.87 -11.58 -4.10
C PRO A 362 -11.77 -11.49 -5.16
N HIS A 363 -10.52 -11.52 -4.73
CA HIS A 363 -9.34 -11.42 -5.60
C HIS A 363 -8.54 -12.70 -5.52
N LEU A 364 -8.28 -13.34 -6.67
CA LEU A 364 -7.61 -14.63 -6.88
C LEU A 364 -8.42 -15.87 -6.45
N TYR A 365 -8.39 -16.88 -7.28
CA TYR A 365 -9.02 -18.17 -6.97
C TYR A 365 -8.29 -18.91 -5.84
N THR A 366 -6.96 -18.90 -5.83
CA THR A 366 -6.15 -19.52 -4.78
C THR A 366 -6.45 -18.91 -3.42
N ARG A 367 -6.47 -17.59 -3.31
CA ARG A 367 -6.78 -16.89 -2.06
C ARG A 367 -8.21 -17.19 -1.61
N THR A 368 -9.18 -17.22 -2.51
CA THR A 368 -10.56 -17.58 -2.18
C THR A 368 -10.63 -19.02 -1.67
N ARG A 369 -9.97 -19.97 -2.30
CA ARG A 369 -9.90 -21.38 -1.87
C ARG A 369 -9.34 -21.50 -0.45
N ASP A 370 -8.24 -20.80 -0.18
CA ASP A 370 -7.49 -20.97 1.05
C ASP A 370 -8.15 -20.25 2.24
N PHE A 371 -8.86 -19.13 2.00
CA PHE A 371 -9.39 -18.24 3.06
C PHE A 371 -10.91 -18.00 3.00
N TYR A 372 -11.71 -18.79 2.26
CA TYR A 372 -13.15 -18.51 2.11
C TYR A 372 -13.93 -18.46 3.43
N LYS A 373 -13.55 -19.25 4.45
CA LYS A 373 -14.17 -19.23 5.77
C LYS A 373 -13.82 -17.95 6.54
N ASP A 374 -12.56 -17.55 6.47
CA ASP A 374 -12.08 -16.33 7.12
C ASP A 374 -12.68 -15.09 6.45
N PHE A 375 -12.84 -15.10 5.13
CA PHE A 375 -13.59 -14.09 4.40
C PHE A 375 -15.04 -14.01 4.85
N ALA A 376 -15.72 -15.15 4.97
CA ALA A 376 -17.10 -15.20 5.41
C ALA A 376 -17.25 -14.69 6.85
N ASP A 377 -16.33 -15.03 7.75
CA ASP A 377 -16.34 -14.51 9.11
C ASP A 377 -16.12 -12.99 9.13
N ALA A 378 -15.11 -12.48 8.46
CA ALA A 378 -14.80 -11.05 8.37
C ALA A 378 -15.98 -10.24 7.79
N LEU A 379 -16.53 -10.69 6.67
CA LEU A 379 -17.67 -10.04 6.01
C LEU A 379 -18.95 -10.09 6.88
N SER A 380 -19.10 -11.11 7.71
CA SER A 380 -20.26 -11.22 8.62
C SER A 380 -20.26 -10.18 9.75
N HIS A 381 -19.30 -9.28 9.80
CA HIS A 381 -19.32 -8.10 10.66
C HIS A 381 -20.04 -6.89 10.05
N PHE A 382 -20.38 -6.93 8.76
CA PHE A 382 -21.28 -5.97 8.12
C PHE A 382 -22.75 -6.35 8.33
N ASP A 383 -23.67 -5.41 8.11
CA ASP A 383 -25.11 -5.68 8.22
C ASP A 383 -25.66 -6.31 6.93
N GLU A 384 -25.07 -5.93 5.78
CA GLU A 384 -25.45 -6.45 4.47
C GLU A 384 -24.20 -6.68 3.62
N VAL A 385 -24.15 -7.79 2.90
CA VAL A 385 -23.02 -8.20 2.07
C VAL A 385 -23.46 -8.54 0.65
N ILE A 386 -22.92 -7.83 -0.31
CA ILE A 386 -23.11 -8.07 -1.73
C ILE A 386 -21.80 -8.64 -2.29
N LEU A 387 -21.84 -9.87 -2.81
CA LEU A 387 -20.69 -10.52 -3.43
C LEU A 387 -20.78 -10.47 -4.95
N THR A 388 -19.66 -10.15 -5.59
CA THR A 388 -19.50 -10.32 -7.04
C THR A 388 -18.66 -11.57 -7.35
N GLU A 389 -18.48 -11.87 -8.63
CA GLU A 389 -17.57 -12.92 -9.09
C GLU A 389 -16.11 -12.61 -8.71
N ILE A 390 -15.29 -13.68 -8.65
CA ILE A 390 -13.87 -13.56 -8.35
C ILE A 390 -13.15 -12.81 -9.48
N TYR A 391 -12.33 -11.82 -9.13
CA TYR A 391 -11.39 -11.21 -10.06
C TYR A 391 -10.13 -12.10 -10.18
N PRO A 392 -9.87 -12.68 -11.35
CA PRO A 392 -8.81 -13.69 -11.50
C PRO A 392 -7.40 -13.12 -11.53
N ALA A 393 -7.25 -11.82 -11.86
CA ALA A 393 -5.97 -11.19 -12.14
C ALA A 393 -5.12 -12.04 -13.15
N ARG A 394 -4.11 -12.73 -12.65
CA ARG A 394 -3.21 -13.58 -13.46
C ARG A 394 -3.54 -15.07 -13.42
N GLU A 395 -4.53 -15.49 -12.62
CA GLU A 395 -4.86 -16.89 -12.41
C GLU A 395 -5.85 -17.40 -13.45
N GLN A 396 -5.80 -18.70 -13.70
CA GLN A 396 -6.85 -19.42 -14.43
C GLN A 396 -7.93 -19.87 -13.43
N PRO A 397 -9.20 -19.99 -13.86
CA PRO A 397 -10.27 -20.52 -13.02
C PRO A 397 -9.91 -21.88 -12.44
N ILE A 398 -10.21 -22.07 -11.15
CA ILE A 398 -10.06 -23.36 -10.45
C ILE A 398 -11.44 -23.98 -10.31
N GLU A 399 -11.61 -25.23 -10.74
CA GLU A 399 -12.89 -25.93 -10.67
C GLU A 399 -13.42 -25.98 -9.23
N GLY A 400 -14.70 -25.64 -9.05
CA GLY A 400 -15.36 -25.58 -7.75
C GLY A 400 -15.06 -24.33 -6.90
N ILE A 401 -14.15 -23.46 -7.31
CA ILE A 401 -13.81 -22.25 -6.57
C ILE A 401 -14.53 -21.05 -7.18
N THR A 402 -15.53 -20.55 -6.46
CA THR A 402 -16.31 -19.36 -6.81
C THR A 402 -16.63 -18.53 -5.56
N SER A 403 -17.12 -17.32 -5.72
CA SER A 403 -17.61 -16.48 -4.61
C SER A 403 -18.72 -17.13 -3.80
N LYS A 404 -19.39 -18.15 -4.37
CA LYS A 404 -20.41 -18.94 -3.65
C LYS A 404 -19.86 -19.64 -2.41
N LEU A 405 -18.58 -20.02 -2.39
CA LEU A 405 -17.94 -20.58 -1.20
C LEU A 405 -17.99 -19.60 -0.01
N ILE A 406 -17.74 -18.33 -0.25
CA ILE A 406 -17.84 -17.28 0.77
C ILE A 406 -19.31 -17.08 1.15
N TYR A 407 -20.19 -16.94 0.15
CA TYR A 407 -21.62 -16.70 0.34
C TYR A 407 -22.30 -17.75 1.22
N ASP A 408 -22.04 -19.04 0.97
CA ASP A 408 -22.64 -20.15 1.70
C ASP A 408 -22.15 -20.22 3.16
N ASN A 409 -20.99 -19.65 3.47
CA ASN A 409 -20.39 -19.62 4.81
C ASN A 409 -20.64 -18.32 5.59
N LEU A 410 -21.27 -17.30 5.00
CA LEU A 410 -21.71 -16.09 5.73
C LEU A 410 -22.72 -16.48 6.81
N ARG A 411 -22.67 -15.80 7.97
CA ARG A 411 -23.59 -16.05 9.08
C ARG A 411 -25.04 -15.93 8.64
N PRO A 412 -25.97 -16.75 9.20
CA PRO A 412 -27.37 -16.81 8.73
C PRO A 412 -28.16 -15.50 8.91
N ASN A 413 -27.77 -14.66 9.86
CA ASN A 413 -28.43 -13.41 10.20
C ASN A 413 -27.98 -12.20 9.35
N ILE A 414 -27.08 -12.40 8.39
CA ILE A 414 -26.59 -11.34 7.51
C ILE A 414 -27.46 -11.25 6.25
N GLU A 415 -27.91 -10.04 5.95
CA GLU A 415 -28.51 -9.77 4.64
C GLU A 415 -27.45 -9.98 3.56
N LYS A 416 -27.73 -10.86 2.58
CA LYS A 416 -26.71 -11.23 1.59
C LYS A 416 -27.27 -11.45 0.20
N LYS A 417 -26.50 -11.04 -0.80
CA LYS A 417 -26.84 -11.22 -2.21
C LYS A 417 -25.58 -11.51 -3.03
N MET A 418 -25.75 -12.27 -4.12
CA MET A 418 -24.73 -12.39 -5.17
C MET A 418 -25.25 -11.71 -6.44
N ILE A 419 -24.41 -10.91 -7.07
CA ILE A 419 -24.68 -10.22 -8.33
C ILE A 419 -23.46 -10.32 -9.24
N GLN A 420 -23.64 -10.12 -10.54
CA GLN A 420 -22.50 -9.92 -11.43
C GLN A 420 -21.94 -8.51 -11.22
N LYS A 421 -20.63 -8.34 -11.41
CA LYS A 421 -19.98 -7.04 -11.29
C LYS A 421 -20.67 -5.98 -12.17
N ASP A 422 -21.07 -6.33 -13.37
CA ASP A 422 -21.71 -5.43 -14.32
C ASP A 422 -23.11 -4.97 -13.87
N ASP A 423 -23.74 -5.67 -12.91
CA ASP A 423 -25.03 -5.29 -12.32
C ASP A 423 -24.88 -4.36 -11.11
N VAL A 424 -23.65 -4.10 -10.64
CA VAL A 424 -23.41 -3.29 -9.42
C VAL A 424 -24.03 -1.90 -9.52
N LEU A 425 -23.86 -1.21 -10.64
CA LEU A 425 -24.43 0.13 -10.81
C LEU A 425 -25.97 0.14 -10.79
N ASN A 426 -26.59 -0.89 -11.39
CA ASN A 426 -28.07 -1.06 -11.34
C ASN A 426 -28.53 -1.36 -9.91
N PHE A 427 -27.78 -2.20 -9.19
CA PHE A 427 -28.05 -2.49 -7.79
C PHE A 427 -27.98 -1.20 -6.94
N VAL A 428 -26.92 -0.41 -7.08
CA VAL A 428 -26.74 0.86 -6.35
C VAL A 428 -27.85 1.86 -6.69
N LYS A 429 -28.31 1.94 -7.96
CA LYS A 429 -29.44 2.79 -8.36
C LYS A 429 -30.74 2.39 -7.66
N ALA A 430 -30.99 1.10 -7.51
CA ALA A 430 -32.24 0.56 -6.97
C ALA A 430 -32.28 0.50 -5.43
N HIS A 431 -31.14 0.59 -4.74
CA HIS A 431 -31.03 0.48 -3.28
C HIS A 431 -30.68 1.82 -2.65
N ASP A 432 -31.17 2.05 -1.43
CA ASP A 432 -30.74 3.15 -0.59
C ASP A 432 -29.75 2.64 0.48
N PHE A 433 -28.74 3.43 0.80
CA PHE A 433 -27.66 3.06 1.69
C PHE A 433 -27.42 4.13 2.75
N ASP A 434 -27.23 3.70 3.97
CA ASP A 434 -26.71 4.54 5.02
C ASP A 434 -25.19 4.71 4.89
N VAL A 435 -24.47 3.57 5.02
CA VAL A 435 -23.03 3.48 4.82
C VAL A 435 -22.77 2.40 3.77
N LEU A 436 -22.11 2.75 2.69
CA LEU A 436 -21.70 1.84 1.64
C LEU A 436 -20.17 1.75 1.58
N VAL A 437 -19.63 0.55 1.60
CA VAL A 437 -18.22 0.31 1.34
C VAL A 437 -18.05 -0.64 0.15
N VAL A 438 -17.17 -0.26 -0.78
CA VAL A 438 -16.71 -1.12 -1.88
C VAL A 438 -15.34 -1.66 -1.51
N LEU A 439 -15.21 -3.00 -1.45
CA LEU A 439 -14.03 -3.71 -0.99
C LEU A 439 -13.40 -4.55 -2.12
N GLY A 440 -12.07 -4.53 -2.19
CA GLY A 440 -11.31 -5.44 -3.04
C GLY A 440 -10.20 -4.79 -3.87
N ALA A 441 -9.25 -5.63 -4.29
CA ALA A 441 -8.10 -5.25 -5.11
C ALA A 441 -8.35 -5.43 -6.62
N GLY A 442 -9.56 -5.81 -7.01
CA GLY A 442 -9.95 -6.08 -8.39
C GLY A 442 -10.37 -4.84 -9.17
N ASN A 443 -11.13 -5.09 -10.25
CA ASN A 443 -11.61 -4.04 -11.15
C ASN A 443 -13.00 -3.47 -10.79
N LEU A 444 -13.56 -3.88 -9.66
CA LEU A 444 -14.78 -3.28 -9.09
C LEU A 444 -14.57 -1.79 -8.79
N ASP A 445 -13.35 -1.41 -8.45
CA ASP A 445 -12.94 -0.04 -8.17
C ASP A 445 -13.19 0.93 -9.35
N ASN A 446 -13.21 0.44 -10.59
CA ASN A 446 -13.52 1.25 -11.76
C ASN A 446 -14.94 1.86 -11.71
N TYR A 447 -15.85 1.27 -10.93
CA TYR A 447 -17.22 1.78 -10.76
C TYR A 447 -17.37 2.80 -9.62
N VAL A 448 -16.34 2.98 -8.78
CA VAL A 448 -16.41 3.87 -7.62
C VAL A 448 -16.79 5.32 -7.98
N PRO A 449 -16.25 5.93 -9.06
CA PRO A 449 -16.66 7.27 -9.47
C PRO A 449 -18.15 7.34 -9.84
N GLU A 450 -18.64 6.35 -10.62
CA GLU A 450 -20.04 6.33 -11.05
C GLU A 450 -20.99 6.05 -9.87
N ILE A 451 -20.60 5.19 -8.93
CA ILE A 451 -21.34 4.95 -7.68
C ILE A 451 -21.48 6.25 -6.90
N ALA A 452 -20.40 7.03 -6.78
CA ALA A 452 -20.43 8.32 -6.08
C ALA A 452 -21.44 9.29 -6.76
N GLU A 453 -21.45 9.37 -8.09
CA GLU A 453 -22.40 10.22 -8.82
C GLU A 453 -23.86 9.75 -8.65
N ILE A 454 -24.11 8.44 -8.66
CA ILE A 454 -25.45 7.88 -8.39
C ILE A 454 -25.95 8.28 -7.00
N ILE A 455 -25.08 8.17 -5.98
CA ILE A 455 -25.47 8.51 -4.59
C ILE A 455 -25.73 10.03 -4.47
N LYS A 456 -24.87 10.88 -5.04
CA LYS A 456 -25.08 12.34 -5.09
C LYS A 456 -26.39 12.72 -5.76
N ALA A 457 -26.71 12.05 -6.88
CA ALA A 457 -27.97 12.30 -7.59
C ALA A 457 -29.22 11.94 -6.76
N LYS A 458 -29.14 10.92 -5.90
CA LYS A 458 -30.20 10.56 -4.95
C LYS A 458 -30.39 11.59 -3.83
N GLU A 459 -29.34 12.33 -3.47
CA GLU A 459 -29.42 13.38 -2.45
C GLU A 459 -30.11 14.64 -2.94
N GLN A 460 -30.15 14.84 -4.26
CA GLN A 460 -30.77 16.01 -4.89
C GLN A 460 -32.29 15.84 -5.17
N ASN A 461 -32.78 14.60 -5.08
CA ASN A 461 -34.20 14.24 -5.23
C ASN A 461 -34.86 13.97 -3.88
#